data_995bb79afe92c41b687559c4a440770e
#
_entry.id   995bb79afe92c41b687559c4a440770e
#
_cell.length_a   1.000
_cell.length_b   1.000
_cell.length_c   1.000
_cell.angle_alpha   90.00
_cell.angle_beta   90.00
_cell.angle_gamma   90.00
#
_symmetry.space_group_name_H-M   'P 1'
#
loop_
_entity.id
_entity.type
_entity.pdbx_description
1 polymer ?
#
loop_
_entity_poly.entity_id
_entity_poly.type
_entity_poly.pdbx_seq_one_letter_code
_entity_poly.pdbx_strand_id
1 'polypeptide(L)'
;AQVRCAMFRNSNRRVTFRPQHGQQVLVRANITLYEPRGDYQIIVESMQPAGEGLLQQKYEQLKAQLTAEGLFEQKHKQALPSPAHCVGVITSKTGAALHDILHVLRRRDPGLPVIIYPTAVQGDDAPGQIVRAIALANARQECDVLIVGRGGGSLEDLWSFNDERVGRAI
;
A
#
# COMPACT_ATOMS: atom_id res chain seq x y z
N ALA A 1 -21.78 21.97 8.88
CA ALA A 1 -22.92 22.05 7.96
C ALA A 1 -22.94 20.79 7.11
N GLN A 2 -24.12 20.24 6.86
CA GLN A 2 -24.31 19.06 5.99
C GLN A 2 -25.15 19.46 4.80
N VAL A 3 -24.80 18.96 3.61
CA VAL A 3 -25.53 19.15 2.37
C VAL A 3 -25.90 17.80 1.80
N ARG A 4 -27.14 17.66 1.31
CA ARG A 4 -27.58 16.42 0.65
C ARG A 4 -26.95 16.30 -0.73
N CYS A 5 -26.35 15.15 -1.00
CA CYS A 5 -25.78 14.81 -2.29
C CYS A 5 -26.58 13.67 -2.92
N ALA A 6 -26.85 13.75 -4.22
CA ALA A 6 -27.44 12.68 -5.01
C ALA A 6 -26.52 12.32 -6.17
N MET A 7 -26.35 11.02 -6.41
CA MET A 7 -25.62 10.51 -7.58
C MET A 7 -26.52 9.55 -8.34
N PHE A 8 -26.84 9.89 -9.58
CA PHE A 8 -27.72 9.07 -10.39
C PHE A 8 -27.03 7.78 -10.90
N ARG A 9 -27.82 6.78 -11.20
CA ARG A 9 -27.36 5.43 -11.57
C ARG A 9 -26.28 5.43 -12.66
N ASN A 10 -26.42 6.26 -13.68
CA ASN A 10 -25.47 6.31 -14.80
C ASN A 10 -24.09 6.85 -14.36
N SER A 11 -24.04 7.83 -13.46
CA SER A 11 -22.81 8.36 -12.89
C SER A 11 -22.22 7.41 -11.87
N ASN A 12 -23.07 6.80 -11.03
CA ASN A 12 -22.65 5.86 -9.99
C ASN A 12 -21.99 4.59 -10.58
N ARG A 13 -22.40 4.13 -11.74
CA ARG A 13 -21.77 2.98 -12.43
C ARG A 13 -20.31 3.22 -12.84
N ARG A 14 -19.89 4.49 -12.93
CA ARG A 14 -18.52 4.89 -13.29
C ARG A 14 -17.59 5.00 -12.08
N VAL A 15 -18.14 4.96 -10.86
CA VAL A 15 -17.35 5.00 -9.64
C VAL A 15 -16.72 3.63 -9.42
N THR A 16 -15.40 3.61 -9.34
CA THR A 16 -14.60 2.37 -9.24
C THR A 16 -14.40 1.88 -7.81
N PHE A 17 -14.84 2.65 -6.81
CA PHE A 17 -14.70 2.34 -5.39
C PHE A 17 -16.04 2.48 -4.67
N ARG A 18 -16.15 1.93 -3.47
CA ARG A 18 -17.32 2.06 -2.60
C ARG A 18 -17.01 3.07 -1.49
N PRO A 19 -17.64 4.26 -1.49
CA PRO A 19 -17.41 5.26 -0.47
C PRO A 19 -17.78 4.73 0.93
N GLN A 20 -16.93 5.03 1.92
CA GLN A 20 -17.14 4.66 3.31
C GLN A 20 -17.47 5.89 4.16
N HIS A 21 -18.07 5.65 5.34
CA HIS A 21 -18.36 6.72 6.28
C HIS A 21 -17.07 7.38 6.78
N GLY A 22 -16.99 8.71 6.71
CA GLY A 22 -15.79 9.46 7.11
C GLY A 22 -14.71 9.58 6.03
N GLN A 23 -14.85 8.91 4.90
CA GLN A 23 -13.90 9.02 3.79
C GLN A 23 -14.02 10.37 3.09
N GLN A 24 -12.90 11.04 2.87
CA GLN A 24 -12.85 12.25 2.04
C GLN A 24 -12.88 11.86 0.56
N VAL A 25 -13.70 12.55 -0.20
CA VAL A 25 -13.85 12.33 -1.64
C VAL A 25 -13.82 13.66 -2.39
N LEU A 26 -13.22 13.66 -3.57
CA LEU A 26 -13.31 14.75 -4.53
C LEU A 26 -14.48 14.46 -5.47
N VAL A 27 -15.41 15.39 -5.56
CA VAL A 27 -16.58 15.24 -6.42
C VAL A 27 -16.65 16.37 -7.46
N ARG A 28 -16.98 16.00 -8.68
CA ARG A 28 -17.46 16.95 -9.68
C ARG A 28 -18.97 16.93 -9.63
N ALA A 29 -19.58 18.08 -9.38
CA ALA A 29 -21.00 18.14 -9.11
C ALA A 29 -21.60 19.48 -9.52
N ASN A 30 -22.93 19.50 -9.73
CA ASN A 30 -23.74 20.68 -9.92
C ASN A 30 -24.56 20.96 -8.66
N ILE A 31 -24.62 22.23 -8.26
CA ILE A 31 -25.50 22.67 -7.18
C ILE A 31 -26.84 23.02 -7.77
N THR A 32 -27.91 22.40 -7.26
CA THR A 32 -29.27 22.64 -7.73
C THR A 32 -30.21 22.87 -6.54
N LEU A 33 -31.38 23.42 -6.84
CA LEU A 33 -32.47 23.54 -5.88
C LEU A 33 -33.45 22.37 -6.11
N TYR A 34 -33.77 21.65 -5.04
CA TYR A 34 -34.86 20.66 -5.07
C TYR A 34 -36.18 21.36 -4.81
N GLU A 35 -36.86 21.77 -5.88
CA GLU A 35 -38.08 22.59 -5.85
C GLU A 35 -39.17 22.10 -4.89
N PRO A 36 -39.49 20.78 -4.78
CA PRO A 36 -40.55 20.30 -3.92
C PRO A 36 -40.35 20.61 -2.41
N ARG A 37 -39.09 20.88 -1.99
CA ARG A 37 -38.77 21.18 -0.57
C ARG A 37 -38.02 22.49 -0.37
N GLY A 38 -37.61 23.14 -1.46
CA GLY A 38 -36.80 24.37 -1.39
C GLY A 38 -35.38 24.16 -0.86
N ASP A 39 -34.89 22.91 -0.85
CA ASP A 39 -33.58 22.58 -0.31
C ASP A 39 -32.50 22.62 -1.40
N TYR A 40 -31.30 23.11 -1.05
CA TYR A 40 -30.13 22.95 -1.90
C TYR A 40 -29.67 21.49 -1.89
N GLN A 41 -29.38 20.97 -3.08
CA GLN A 41 -28.77 19.65 -3.22
C GLN A 41 -27.59 19.68 -4.20
N ILE A 42 -26.67 18.77 -4.01
CA ILE A 42 -25.51 18.58 -4.89
C ILE A 42 -25.78 17.33 -5.76
N ILE A 43 -25.81 17.51 -7.07
CA ILE A 43 -25.89 16.38 -8.02
C ILE A 43 -24.48 16.03 -8.45
N VAL A 44 -24.01 14.87 -7.99
CA VAL A 44 -22.65 14.37 -8.25
C VAL A 44 -22.58 13.68 -9.61
N GLU A 45 -21.69 14.14 -10.48
CA GLU A 45 -21.44 13.58 -11.82
C GLU A 45 -20.30 12.57 -11.82
N SER A 46 -19.24 12.85 -11.04
CA SER A 46 -18.11 11.94 -10.85
C SER A 46 -17.60 12.05 -9.42
N MET A 47 -17.00 10.97 -8.93
CA MET A 47 -16.44 10.87 -7.60
C MET A 47 -15.14 10.07 -7.64
N GLN A 48 -14.13 10.56 -6.92
CA GLN A 48 -12.85 9.86 -6.72
C GLN A 48 -12.38 10.06 -5.28
N PRO A 49 -11.58 9.16 -4.71
CA PRO A 49 -10.99 9.35 -3.40
C PRO A 49 -10.19 10.66 -3.35
N ALA A 50 -10.37 11.45 -2.29
CA ALA A 50 -9.55 12.64 -2.08
C ALA A 50 -8.18 12.20 -1.55
N GLY A 51 -7.11 12.69 -2.16
CA GLY A 51 -5.73 12.35 -1.75
C GLY A 51 -5.01 11.39 -2.67
N GLU A 52 -5.68 10.51 -3.41
CA GLU A 52 -5.00 9.60 -4.36
C GLU A 52 -4.12 10.37 -5.36
N GLY A 53 -4.59 11.49 -5.89
CA GLY A 53 -3.79 12.31 -6.82
C GLY A 53 -2.53 12.89 -6.18
N LEU A 54 -2.60 13.33 -4.93
CA LEU A 54 -1.44 13.84 -4.20
C LEU A 54 -0.46 12.72 -3.84
N LEU A 55 -0.98 11.57 -3.40
CA LEU A 55 -0.16 10.41 -3.10
C LEU A 55 0.52 9.88 -4.36
N GLN A 56 -0.20 9.80 -5.48
CA GLN A 56 0.38 9.42 -6.76
C GLN A 56 1.49 10.38 -7.20
N GLN A 57 1.28 11.69 -7.06
CA GLN A 57 2.30 12.68 -7.38
C GLN A 57 3.56 12.50 -6.51
N LYS A 58 3.40 12.30 -5.20
CA LYS A 58 4.52 12.02 -4.29
C LYS A 58 5.25 10.73 -4.65
N TYR A 59 4.52 9.68 -5.05
CA TYR A 59 5.11 8.43 -5.53
C TYR A 59 5.98 8.67 -6.76
N GLU A 60 5.46 9.37 -7.77
CA GLU A 60 6.22 9.63 -9.01
C GLU A 60 7.45 10.52 -8.74
N GLN A 61 7.35 11.49 -7.82
CA GLN A 61 8.48 12.32 -7.42
C GLN A 61 9.57 11.49 -6.74
N LEU A 62 9.22 10.66 -5.76
CA LEU A 62 10.18 9.79 -5.09
C LEU A 62 10.80 8.78 -6.07
N LYS A 63 10.00 8.16 -6.92
CA LYS A 63 10.49 7.24 -7.96
C LYS A 63 11.48 7.92 -8.90
N ALA A 64 11.17 9.13 -9.38
CA ALA A 64 12.07 9.89 -10.25
C ALA A 64 13.39 10.22 -9.55
N GLN A 65 13.32 10.66 -8.28
CA GLN A 65 14.51 10.94 -7.45
C GLN A 65 15.40 9.70 -7.32
N LEU A 66 14.86 8.58 -6.85
CA LEU A 66 15.63 7.35 -6.64
C LEU A 66 16.15 6.75 -7.96
N THR A 67 15.42 6.97 -9.07
CA THR A 67 15.91 6.59 -10.42
C THR A 67 17.10 7.44 -10.81
N ALA A 68 17.05 8.76 -10.60
CA ALA A 68 18.16 9.66 -10.92
C ALA A 68 19.43 9.36 -10.10
N GLU A 69 19.25 8.86 -8.87
CA GLU A 69 20.35 8.39 -8.01
C GLU A 69 20.87 6.99 -8.39
N GLY A 70 20.22 6.32 -9.35
CA GLY A 70 20.65 5.00 -9.84
C GLY A 70 20.27 3.82 -8.95
N LEU A 71 19.42 3.99 -7.91
CA LEU A 71 19.05 2.90 -6.99
C LEU A 71 18.41 1.70 -7.69
N PHE A 72 17.74 1.92 -8.82
CA PHE A 72 17.06 0.85 -9.56
C PHE A 72 17.94 0.17 -10.62
N GLU A 73 19.21 0.57 -10.73
CA GLU A 73 20.12 -0.01 -11.73
C GLU A 73 20.37 -1.50 -11.47
N GLN A 74 20.59 -2.24 -12.57
CA GLN A 74 20.80 -3.68 -12.50
C GLN A 74 22.04 -4.09 -11.69
N LYS A 75 23.05 -3.23 -11.60
CA LYS A 75 24.25 -3.47 -10.81
C LYS A 75 24.01 -3.66 -9.31
N HIS A 76 22.89 -3.11 -8.79
CA HIS A 76 22.50 -3.25 -7.39
C HIS A 76 21.66 -4.49 -7.12
N LYS A 77 21.16 -5.15 -8.17
CA LYS A 77 20.29 -6.31 -8.03
C LYS A 77 21.13 -7.58 -7.99
N GLN A 78 20.84 -8.40 -7.01
CA GLN A 78 21.46 -9.72 -6.85
C GLN A 78 20.56 -10.81 -7.43
N ALA A 79 21.17 -11.86 -7.98
CA ALA A 79 20.43 -13.05 -8.37
C ALA A 79 19.86 -13.74 -7.13
N LEU A 80 18.64 -14.28 -7.27
CA LEU A 80 18.07 -15.08 -6.19
C LEU A 80 18.91 -16.37 -6.02
N PRO A 81 19.20 -16.78 -4.78
CA PRO A 81 19.90 -18.03 -4.52
C PRO A 81 19.05 -19.22 -4.98
N SER A 82 19.71 -20.23 -5.54
CA SER A 82 19.08 -21.45 -5.99
C SER A 82 19.97 -22.67 -5.66
N PRO A 83 19.59 -23.47 -4.67
CA PRO A 83 18.43 -23.34 -3.77
C PRO A 83 18.61 -22.26 -2.70
N ALA A 84 17.50 -21.71 -2.19
CA ALA A 84 17.52 -20.92 -0.98
C ALA A 84 17.56 -21.86 0.23
N HIS A 85 18.35 -21.51 1.26
CA HIS A 85 18.47 -22.32 2.48
C HIS A 85 17.64 -21.78 3.64
N CYS A 86 17.31 -20.50 3.64
CA CYS A 86 16.45 -19.86 4.64
C CYS A 86 15.78 -18.62 4.08
N VAL A 87 14.49 -18.46 4.34
CA VAL A 87 13.72 -17.26 3.93
C VAL A 87 13.32 -16.45 5.14
N GLY A 88 13.67 -15.17 5.16
CA GLY A 88 13.17 -14.21 6.12
C GLY A 88 11.88 -13.54 5.62
N VAL A 89 10.90 -13.36 6.49
CA VAL A 89 9.64 -12.68 6.16
C VAL A 89 9.43 -11.48 7.09
N ILE A 90 9.46 -10.29 6.53
CA ILE A 90 9.21 -9.02 7.23
C ILE A 90 7.79 -8.57 6.91
N THR A 91 6.87 -8.78 7.85
CA THR A 91 5.44 -8.48 7.70
C THR A 91 4.74 -8.42 9.05
N SER A 92 3.44 -8.13 9.06
CA SER A 92 2.65 -8.15 10.29
C SER A 92 2.47 -9.57 10.83
N LYS A 93 2.55 -9.71 12.16
CA LYS A 93 2.45 -11.01 12.86
C LYS A 93 1.11 -11.73 12.61
N THR A 94 0.03 -10.99 12.43
CA THR A 94 -1.36 -11.50 12.33
C THR A 94 -1.98 -11.29 10.95
N GLY A 95 -1.20 -10.83 9.96
CA GLY A 95 -1.72 -10.51 8.63
C GLY A 95 -1.98 -11.74 7.77
N ALA A 96 -3.02 -11.69 6.93
CA ALA A 96 -3.32 -12.74 5.95
C ALA A 96 -2.12 -13.05 5.04
N ALA A 97 -1.35 -12.01 4.67
CA ALA A 97 -0.15 -12.16 3.85
C ALA A 97 0.87 -13.14 4.43
N LEU A 98 1.09 -13.14 5.75
CA LEU A 98 1.99 -14.09 6.39
C LEU A 98 1.49 -15.53 6.21
N HIS A 99 0.19 -15.75 6.45
CA HIS A 99 -0.40 -17.09 6.28
C HIS A 99 -0.32 -17.57 4.84
N ASP A 100 -0.55 -16.70 3.88
CA ASP A 100 -0.46 -17.03 2.44
C ASP A 100 0.97 -17.38 2.05
N ILE A 101 1.95 -16.58 2.47
CA ILE A 101 3.38 -16.85 2.21
C ILE A 101 3.77 -18.22 2.80
N LEU A 102 3.45 -18.47 4.08
CA LEU A 102 3.78 -19.72 4.74
C LEU A 102 3.08 -20.93 4.10
N HIS A 103 1.82 -20.76 3.68
CA HIS A 103 1.08 -21.81 2.96
C HIS A 103 1.75 -22.16 1.63
N VAL A 104 2.15 -21.17 0.84
CA VAL A 104 2.83 -21.38 -0.43
C VAL A 104 4.19 -22.05 -0.23
N LEU A 105 5.01 -21.55 0.71
CA LEU A 105 6.33 -22.10 1.00
C LEU A 105 6.23 -23.57 1.46
N ARG A 106 5.34 -23.88 2.40
CA ARG A 106 5.13 -25.27 2.87
C ARG A 106 4.70 -26.24 1.77
N ARG A 107 3.92 -25.75 0.80
CA ARG A 107 3.50 -26.59 -0.33
C ARG A 107 4.63 -26.83 -1.34
N ARG A 108 5.53 -25.84 -1.50
CA ARG A 108 6.62 -25.88 -2.49
C ARG A 108 7.86 -26.58 -1.95
N ASP A 109 8.23 -26.26 -0.73
CA ASP A 109 9.38 -26.81 -0.02
C ASP A 109 9.08 -26.90 1.48
N PRO A 110 8.54 -28.03 1.94
CA PRO A 110 8.18 -28.21 3.36
C PRO A 110 9.35 -28.13 4.33
N GLY A 111 10.57 -28.38 3.84
CA GLY A 111 11.79 -28.38 4.64
C GLY A 111 12.49 -27.02 4.73
N LEU A 112 12.05 -26.01 3.97
CA LEU A 112 12.69 -24.70 3.94
C LEU A 112 12.46 -23.94 5.26
N PRO A 113 13.51 -23.59 6.01
CA PRO A 113 13.42 -22.76 7.20
C PRO A 113 12.88 -21.37 6.88
N VAL A 114 11.97 -20.87 7.73
CA VAL A 114 11.40 -19.53 7.61
C VAL A 114 11.56 -18.78 8.92
N ILE A 115 12.20 -17.61 8.87
CA ILE A 115 12.35 -16.70 10.00
C ILE A 115 11.39 -15.51 9.81
N ILE A 116 10.56 -15.26 10.82
CA ILE A 116 9.61 -14.15 10.78
C ILE A 116 10.19 -12.97 11.57
N TYR A 117 10.27 -11.80 10.93
CA TYR A 117 10.60 -10.52 11.54
C TYR A 117 9.30 -9.68 11.61
N PRO A 118 8.56 -9.77 12.72
CA PRO A 118 7.27 -9.10 12.84
C PRO A 118 7.44 -7.58 12.90
N THR A 119 6.66 -6.87 12.09
CA THR A 119 6.67 -5.42 12.03
C THR A 119 5.29 -4.85 11.75
N ALA A 120 5.04 -3.59 12.09
CA ALA A 120 3.89 -2.88 11.55
C ALA A 120 4.09 -2.64 10.04
N VAL A 121 3.00 -2.81 9.27
CA VAL A 121 3.01 -2.65 7.80
C VAL A 121 2.08 -1.54 7.33
N GLN A 122 1.51 -0.78 8.27
CA GLN A 122 0.65 0.38 8.03
C GLN A 122 0.71 1.32 9.23
N GLY A 123 0.34 2.59 9.03
CA GLY A 123 0.42 3.65 10.03
C GLY A 123 1.78 4.38 10.00
N ASP A 124 1.84 5.49 10.71
CA ASP A 124 2.95 6.46 10.65
C ASP A 124 4.30 5.89 11.11
N ASP A 125 4.28 4.94 12.04
CA ASP A 125 5.50 4.30 12.58
C ASP A 125 6.00 3.12 11.72
N ALA A 126 5.19 2.63 10.79
CA ALA A 126 5.50 1.43 10.02
C ALA A 126 6.79 1.55 9.19
N PRO A 127 7.08 2.67 8.48
CA PRO A 127 8.31 2.80 7.72
C PRO A 127 9.55 2.59 8.59
N GLY A 128 9.58 3.24 9.77
CA GLY A 128 10.70 3.12 10.71
C GLY A 128 10.86 1.70 11.27
N GLN A 129 9.76 0.99 11.49
CA GLN A 129 9.78 -0.40 11.94
C GLN A 129 10.26 -1.35 10.84
N ILE A 130 9.81 -1.16 9.60
CA ILE A 130 10.26 -1.94 8.43
C ILE A 130 11.78 -1.80 8.26
N VAL A 131 12.31 -0.57 8.29
CA VAL A 131 13.75 -0.31 8.18
C VAL A 131 14.53 -1.04 9.28
N ARG A 132 14.06 -0.95 10.54
CA ARG A 132 14.70 -1.67 11.66
C ARG A 132 14.66 -3.18 11.49
N ALA A 133 13.56 -3.74 10.97
CA ALA A 133 13.44 -5.16 10.73
C ALA A 133 14.39 -5.65 9.62
N ILE A 134 14.55 -4.87 8.53
CA ILE A 134 15.53 -5.15 7.48
C ILE A 134 16.96 -5.08 8.05
N ALA A 135 17.29 -4.03 8.80
CA ALA A 135 18.60 -3.91 9.42
C ALA A 135 18.92 -5.05 10.39
N LEU A 136 17.92 -5.49 11.18
CA LEU A 136 18.07 -6.64 12.07
C LEU A 136 18.32 -7.94 11.30
N ALA A 137 17.56 -8.19 10.23
CA ALA A 137 17.73 -9.38 9.40
C ALA A 137 19.13 -9.40 8.74
N ASN A 138 19.57 -8.24 8.23
CA ASN A 138 20.91 -8.10 7.64
C ASN A 138 22.03 -8.28 8.68
N ALA A 139 21.85 -7.80 9.90
CA ALA A 139 22.85 -7.98 10.97
C ALA A 139 22.95 -9.45 11.43
N ARG A 140 21.84 -10.18 11.39
CA ARG A 140 21.80 -11.60 11.81
C ARG A 140 22.34 -12.56 10.75
N GLN A 141 22.23 -12.19 9.48
CA GLN A 141 22.69 -13.00 8.35
C GLN A 141 22.22 -14.47 8.35
N GLU A 142 21.02 -14.70 8.88
CA GLU A 142 20.43 -16.05 9.00
C GLU A 142 19.63 -16.47 7.77
N CYS A 143 19.31 -15.52 6.89
CA CYS A 143 18.45 -15.74 5.73
C CYS A 143 19.17 -15.37 4.44
N ASP A 144 18.95 -16.17 3.39
CA ASP A 144 19.49 -15.92 2.03
C ASP A 144 18.62 -14.94 1.25
N VAL A 145 17.31 -14.91 1.58
CA VAL A 145 16.30 -14.09 0.92
C VAL A 145 15.38 -13.46 1.96
N LEU A 146 15.05 -12.19 1.75
CA LEU A 146 14.04 -11.49 2.55
C LEU A 146 12.81 -11.20 1.70
N ILE A 147 11.64 -11.56 2.19
CA ILE A 147 10.35 -11.14 1.66
C ILE A 147 9.85 -9.99 2.55
N VAL A 148 9.81 -8.78 2.01
CA VAL A 148 9.31 -7.59 2.69
C VAL A 148 7.98 -7.20 2.07
N GLY A 149 6.90 -7.23 2.83
CA GLY A 149 5.61 -6.97 2.23
C GLY A 149 4.42 -6.98 3.19
N ARG A 150 3.27 -6.67 2.60
CA ARG A 150 1.96 -6.77 3.26
C ARG A 150 0.93 -7.32 2.28
N GLY A 151 -0.26 -7.63 2.77
CA GLY A 151 -1.42 -7.93 1.93
C GLY A 151 -1.92 -6.71 1.17
N GLY A 152 -2.94 -6.90 0.34
CA GLY A 152 -3.60 -5.82 -0.39
C GLY A 152 -4.20 -4.75 0.53
N GLY A 153 -4.59 -3.62 -0.06
CA GLY A 153 -5.18 -2.48 0.63
C GLY A 153 -5.31 -1.27 -0.31
N SER A 154 -5.80 -0.17 0.21
CA SER A 154 -5.82 1.11 -0.49
C SER A 154 -4.41 1.66 -0.69
N LEU A 155 -4.27 2.70 -1.52
CA LEU A 155 -2.98 3.37 -1.74
C LEU A 155 -2.42 3.94 -0.43
N GLU A 156 -3.29 4.47 0.42
CA GLU A 156 -2.94 4.98 1.74
C GLU A 156 -2.39 3.89 2.65
N ASP A 157 -3.00 2.71 2.63
CA ASP A 157 -2.53 1.55 3.39
C ASP A 157 -1.15 1.06 2.94
N LEU A 158 -0.87 1.15 1.64
CA LEU A 158 0.40 0.75 1.06
C LEU A 158 1.49 1.81 1.22
N TRP A 159 1.11 3.02 1.65
CA TRP A 159 1.99 4.18 1.67
C TRP A 159 3.23 4.00 2.52
N SER A 160 3.17 3.20 3.58
CA SER A 160 4.31 2.89 4.44
C SER A 160 5.50 2.28 3.68
N PHE A 161 5.24 1.60 2.55
CA PHE A 161 6.29 1.04 1.68
C PHE A 161 6.82 2.05 0.66
N ASN A 162 6.15 3.18 0.49
CA ASN A 162 6.58 4.28 -0.38
C ASN A 162 7.36 5.36 0.41
N ASP A 163 7.99 4.99 1.49
CA ASP A 163 8.89 5.84 2.26
C ASP A 163 10.32 5.68 1.71
N GLU A 164 11.02 6.80 1.50
CA GLU A 164 12.39 6.82 0.98
C GLU A 164 13.33 5.95 1.83
N ARG A 165 13.18 5.98 3.16
CA ARG A 165 13.99 5.18 4.08
C ARG A 165 13.84 3.69 3.85
N VAL A 166 12.62 3.24 3.52
CA VAL A 166 12.34 1.83 3.19
C VAL A 166 12.98 1.47 1.86
N GLY A 167 12.81 2.31 0.82
CA GLY A 167 13.45 2.09 -0.48
C GLY A 167 14.97 2.03 -0.43
N ARG A 168 15.60 2.77 0.49
CA ARG A 168 17.07 2.74 0.68
C ARG A 168 17.56 1.59 1.55
N ALA A 169 16.68 0.98 2.35
CA ALA A 169 17.03 -0.14 3.21
C ALA A 169 16.99 -1.50 2.49
N ILE A 170 16.32 -1.56 1.33
CA ILE A 170 16.22 -2.75 0.47
C ILE A 170 17.44 -2.82 -0.46
#